data_b60448db6fa4ccc33ead445a499e9426
#
_entry.id   b60448db6fa4ccc33ead445a499e9426
#
_cell.length_a   1.000
_cell.length_b   1.000
_cell.length_c   1.000
_cell.angle_alpha   90.00
_cell.angle_beta   90.00
_cell.angle_gamma   90.00
#
_symmetry.space_group_name_H-M   'P 1'
#
loop_
_entity.id
_entity.type
_entity.pdbx_description
1 polymer ?
#
loop_
_entity_poly.entity_id
_entity_poly.type
_entity_poly.pdbx_seq_one_letter_code
_entity_poly.pdbx_strand_id
1 'polypeptide(L)'
;MDDEDDTDDGLELWERVKEEAKPLVRKKKTEPVSPEVKSDEKAHYPPKIQLQRRPRSYMQIASEAPQKPTIAPLVPGTFSNRLDRKNDMRIKKGKTDYEMKIDFHGMTVQAAYLYFMRTLEQAQKNHKRLILVVTGKGKNAEGGGGVIRQSFLEWINRPDISRVILTCHPAQAKDGGSGAFYLYLRKG
;
A
#
# COMPACT_ATOMS: atom_id res chain seq x y z
N MET A 1 33.76 -42.90 10.81
CA MET A 1 32.97 -43.83 10.05
C MET A 1 31.61 -43.21 9.93
N ASP A 2 31.16 -42.66 8.92
CA ASP A 2 31.56 -42.20 7.60
C ASP A 2 30.41 -41.29 7.18
N ASP A 3 30.61 -40.00 7.13
CA ASP A 3 29.69 -39.01 6.57
C ASP A 3 30.38 -38.32 5.39
N GLU A 4 30.56 -39.06 4.33
CA GLU A 4 30.90 -38.52 3.02
C GLU A 4 29.87 -39.08 2.04
N ASP A 5 29.17 -38.19 1.34
CA ASP A 5 28.66 -38.37 -0.02
C ASP A 5 27.25 -37.85 -0.21
N ASP A 6 27.08 -36.51 -0.26
CA ASP A 6 25.82 -35.94 -0.73
C ASP A 6 25.98 -34.63 -1.56
N THR A 7 27.16 -34.48 -2.21
CA THR A 7 27.45 -33.26 -3.00
C THR A 7 27.55 -33.47 -4.51
N ASP A 8 27.49 -34.72 -5.00
CA ASP A 8 27.69 -35.04 -6.43
C ASP A 8 26.37 -35.05 -7.27
N ASP A 9 25.26 -35.31 -6.64
CA ASP A 9 23.95 -35.47 -7.32
C ASP A 9 23.40 -34.13 -7.89
N GLY A 10 23.79 -32.99 -7.33
CA GLY A 10 23.35 -31.65 -7.77
C GLY A 10 24.03 -31.16 -9.06
N LEU A 11 25.23 -31.57 -9.32
CA LEU A 11 26.00 -31.14 -10.52
C LEU A 11 25.53 -31.89 -11.76
N GLU A 12 25.27 -33.19 -11.65
CA GLU A 12 24.75 -33.98 -12.76
C GLU A 12 23.34 -33.56 -13.20
N LEU A 13 22.47 -33.21 -12.25
CA LEU A 13 21.14 -32.67 -12.54
C LEU A 13 21.24 -31.32 -13.29
N TRP A 14 22.21 -30.49 -12.94
CA TRP A 14 22.41 -29.18 -13.58
C TRP A 14 22.98 -29.29 -15.00
N GLU A 15 23.81 -30.26 -15.27
CA GLU A 15 24.30 -30.51 -16.62
C GLU A 15 23.22 -31.06 -17.54
N ARG A 16 22.36 -31.94 -17.06
CA ARG A 16 21.20 -32.44 -17.82
C ARG A 16 20.21 -31.34 -18.20
N VAL A 17 19.98 -30.36 -17.31
CA VAL A 17 19.12 -29.18 -17.59
C VAL A 17 19.76 -28.29 -18.65
N LYS A 18 21.06 -28.16 -18.72
CA LYS A 18 21.76 -27.38 -19.75
C LYS A 18 21.65 -28.01 -21.14
N GLU A 19 21.66 -29.33 -21.22
CA GLU A 19 21.51 -30.05 -22.50
C GLU A 19 20.09 -30.00 -23.06
N GLU A 20 19.06 -29.97 -22.21
CA GLU A 20 17.66 -29.83 -22.63
C GLU A 20 17.23 -28.39 -22.94
N ALA A 21 17.97 -27.39 -22.50
CA ALA A 21 17.65 -25.98 -22.71
C ALA A 21 17.91 -25.56 -24.17
N LYS A 22 16.86 -25.54 -24.99
CA LYS A 22 16.94 -24.97 -26.35
C LYS A 22 17.20 -23.48 -26.27
N PRO A 23 18.27 -22.96 -26.91
CA PRO A 23 18.55 -21.52 -26.89
C PRO A 23 17.42 -20.74 -27.57
N LEU A 24 16.92 -19.73 -26.88
CA LEU A 24 15.94 -18.79 -27.42
C LEU A 24 16.53 -18.06 -28.64
N VAL A 25 16.03 -18.36 -29.83
CA VAL A 25 16.40 -17.66 -31.06
C VAL A 25 15.93 -16.21 -30.95
N ARG A 26 16.85 -15.29 -30.78
CA ARG A 26 16.60 -13.84 -30.77
C ARG A 26 16.10 -13.45 -32.17
N LYS A 27 14.80 -13.14 -32.30
CA LYS A 27 14.25 -12.56 -33.55
C LYS A 27 15.01 -11.29 -33.88
N LYS A 28 15.66 -11.24 -35.03
CA LYS A 28 16.31 -10.04 -35.58
C LYS A 28 15.28 -8.92 -35.63
N LYS A 29 15.63 -7.78 -35.07
CA LYS A 29 14.88 -6.53 -35.13
C LYS A 29 14.78 -6.15 -36.61
N THR A 30 13.59 -6.23 -37.19
CA THR A 30 13.30 -5.71 -38.51
C THR A 30 13.43 -4.19 -38.47
N GLU A 31 14.30 -3.66 -39.34
CA GLU A 31 14.44 -2.22 -39.52
C GLU A 31 13.11 -1.65 -40.09
N PRO A 32 12.72 -0.42 -39.70
CA PRO A 32 11.52 0.19 -40.23
C PRO A 32 11.72 0.54 -41.70
N VAL A 33 10.95 -0.12 -42.54
CA VAL A 33 10.84 0.24 -43.99
C VAL A 33 10.13 1.59 -44.02
N SER A 34 10.84 2.63 -44.44
CA SER A 34 10.26 3.92 -44.81
C SER A 34 9.45 3.76 -46.10
N PRO A 35 8.17 4.09 -46.14
CA PRO A 35 7.46 4.18 -47.41
C PRO A 35 7.92 5.43 -48.15
N GLU A 36 8.49 5.25 -49.35
CA GLU A 36 8.68 6.33 -50.31
C GLU A 36 7.32 6.93 -50.66
N VAL A 37 7.08 8.14 -50.22
CA VAL A 37 5.90 8.93 -50.60
C VAL A 37 6.23 9.57 -51.95
N LYS A 38 5.63 9.07 -53.02
CA LYS A 38 5.60 9.76 -54.33
C LYS A 38 4.85 11.07 -54.14
N SER A 39 5.56 12.16 -54.38
CA SER A 39 5.04 13.51 -54.50
C SER A 39 4.19 13.63 -55.76
N ASP A 40 2.86 13.76 -55.60
CA ASP A 40 2.00 14.49 -56.55
C ASP A 40 0.54 14.38 -56.09
N GLU A 41 0.16 15.27 -55.20
CA GLU A 41 -1.21 15.81 -55.15
C GLU A 41 -1.21 17.00 -54.20
N LYS A 42 -1.57 18.17 -54.71
CA LYS A 42 -1.72 19.42 -53.94
C LYS A 42 -2.85 19.22 -52.91
N ALA A 43 -2.51 18.72 -51.71
CA ALA A 43 -3.43 18.65 -50.59
C ALA A 43 -3.78 20.10 -50.18
N HIS A 44 -5.04 20.46 -50.40
CA HIS A 44 -5.61 21.72 -49.92
C HIS A 44 -5.67 21.67 -48.40
N TYR A 45 -4.64 22.17 -47.72
CA TYR A 45 -4.65 22.36 -46.28
C TYR A 45 -5.66 23.45 -45.89
N PRO A 46 -6.61 23.18 -44.98
CA PRO A 46 -7.46 24.23 -44.47
C PRO A 46 -6.59 25.33 -43.80
N PRO A 47 -7.02 26.60 -43.85
CA PRO A 47 -6.23 27.70 -43.31
C PRO A 47 -5.88 27.43 -41.83
N LYS A 48 -4.62 27.65 -41.45
CA LYS A 48 -4.13 27.54 -40.06
C LYS A 48 -5.05 28.33 -39.15
N ILE A 49 -5.84 27.64 -38.34
CA ILE A 49 -6.62 28.25 -37.25
C ILE A 49 -5.61 28.91 -36.32
N GLN A 50 -5.55 30.25 -36.36
CA GLN A 50 -4.80 31.01 -35.37
C GLN A 50 -5.48 30.74 -34.01
N LEU A 51 -4.87 29.86 -33.22
CA LEU A 51 -5.23 29.69 -31.82
C LEU A 51 -5.05 31.04 -31.13
N GLN A 52 -6.15 31.77 -30.95
CA GLN A 52 -6.18 32.97 -30.13
C GLN A 52 -5.56 32.61 -28.77
N ARG A 53 -4.52 33.35 -28.36
CA ARG A 53 -3.87 33.17 -27.07
C ARG A 53 -4.96 33.22 -26.00
N ARG A 54 -5.18 32.08 -25.31
CA ARG A 54 -6.12 31.99 -24.19
C ARG A 54 -5.79 33.09 -23.18
N PRO A 55 -6.79 33.84 -22.69
CA PRO A 55 -6.54 34.89 -21.71
C PRO A 55 -5.82 34.32 -20.49
N ARG A 56 -4.84 35.09 -19.94
CA ARG A 56 -4.01 34.69 -18.79
C ARG A 56 -4.82 34.21 -17.58
N SER A 57 -6.07 34.67 -17.44
CA SER A 57 -7.00 34.26 -16.37
C SER A 57 -7.35 32.77 -16.39
N TYR A 58 -7.34 32.09 -17.55
CA TYR A 58 -7.65 30.67 -17.65
C TYR A 58 -6.49 29.78 -17.15
N MET A 59 -5.24 30.23 -17.28
CA MET A 59 -4.09 29.50 -16.73
C MET A 59 -4.03 29.59 -15.19
N GLN A 60 -4.51 30.67 -14.59
CA GLN A 60 -4.58 30.80 -13.13
C GLN A 60 -5.71 29.94 -12.53
N ILE A 61 -6.84 29.81 -13.22
CA ILE A 61 -7.95 28.97 -12.77
C ILE A 61 -7.63 27.46 -12.92
N ALA A 62 -6.81 27.09 -13.91
CA ALA A 62 -6.40 25.70 -14.11
C ALA A 62 -5.34 25.20 -13.09
N SER A 63 -4.66 26.12 -12.39
CA SER A 63 -3.71 25.76 -11.32
C SER A 63 -4.38 25.51 -9.96
N GLU A 64 -5.62 25.94 -9.79
CA GLU A 64 -6.45 25.62 -8.64
C GLU A 64 -7.40 24.45 -8.99
N ALA A 65 -6.84 23.32 -9.44
CA ALA A 65 -7.58 22.07 -9.35
C ALA A 65 -8.01 21.92 -7.89
N PRO A 66 -9.31 21.65 -7.58
CA PRO A 66 -9.75 21.50 -6.19
C PRO A 66 -8.86 20.45 -5.55
N GLN A 67 -7.98 20.90 -4.66
CA GLN A 67 -7.13 20.01 -3.89
C GLN A 67 -8.11 19.11 -3.14
N LYS A 68 -8.15 17.83 -3.51
CA LYS A 68 -8.91 16.84 -2.73
C LYS A 68 -8.48 17.06 -1.27
N PRO A 69 -9.41 17.23 -0.33
CA PRO A 69 -9.06 17.54 1.04
C PRO A 69 -8.03 16.52 1.50
N THR A 70 -6.81 16.98 1.70
CA THR A 70 -5.70 16.12 2.14
C THR A 70 -6.01 15.74 3.57
N ILE A 71 -6.43 14.49 3.76
CA ILE A 71 -6.70 13.97 5.10
C ILE A 71 -5.37 13.96 5.83
N ALA A 72 -5.27 14.71 6.93
CA ALA A 72 -4.06 14.74 7.74
C ALA A 72 -3.61 13.31 8.13
N PRO A 73 -2.31 13.00 8.07
CA PRO A 73 -1.82 11.67 8.38
C PRO A 73 -2.16 11.25 9.81
N LEU A 74 -2.49 9.97 9.98
CA LEU A 74 -2.74 9.37 11.28
C LEU A 74 -1.39 9.04 11.93
N VAL A 75 -1.08 9.76 13.01
CA VAL A 75 0.09 9.49 13.85
C VAL A 75 -0.39 8.81 15.12
N PRO A 76 -0.03 7.53 15.35
CA PRO A 76 -0.50 6.80 16.52
C PRO A 76 -0.18 7.51 17.84
N GLY A 77 -1.16 7.55 18.72
CA GLY A 77 -1.02 8.19 20.03
C GLY A 77 -1.25 9.69 20.05
N THR A 78 -1.36 10.33 18.88
CA THR A 78 -1.74 11.76 18.78
C THR A 78 -3.25 11.90 18.77
N PHE A 79 -3.71 13.05 19.24
CA PHE A 79 -5.13 13.39 19.18
C PHE A 79 -5.55 13.61 17.72
N SER A 80 -6.62 12.92 17.32
CA SER A 80 -7.21 13.12 15.99
C SER A 80 -8.39 14.11 16.09
N ASN A 81 -8.37 15.16 15.28
CA ASN A 81 -9.50 16.08 15.15
C ASN A 81 -10.73 15.46 14.42
N ARG A 82 -10.64 14.19 14.05
CA ARG A 82 -11.72 13.43 13.39
C ARG A 82 -12.71 12.80 14.39
N LEU A 83 -12.36 12.80 15.68
CA LEU A 83 -13.15 12.24 16.77
C LEU A 83 -13.19 13.25 17.92
N ASP A 84 -14.32 13.26 18.67
CA ASP A 84 -14.38 14.10 19.87
C ASP A 84 -13.33 13.68 20.92
N ARG A 85 -12.79 14.67 21.64
CA ARG A 85 -11.68 14.50 22.56
C ARG A 85 -12.00 13.53 23.71
N LYS A 86 -13.22 13.49 24.17
CA LYS A 86 -13.61 12.60 25.29
C LYS A 86 -13.56 11.13 24.88
N ASN A 87 -14.11 10.81 23.71
CA ASN A 87 -14.06 9.45 23.18
C ASN A 87 -12.64 9.04 22.76
N ASP A 88 -11.89 9.94 22.12
CA ASP A 88 -10.49 9.68 21.76
C ASP A 88 -9.65 9.33 23.01
N MET A 89 -9.80 10.10 24.10
CA MET A 89 -9.11 9.84 25.36
C MET A 89 -9.55 8.54 26.04
N ARG A 90 -10.81 8.13 25.92
CA ARG A 90 -11.29 6.84 26.45
C ARG A 90 -10.65 5.66 25.71
N ILE A 91 -10.58 5.75 24.37
CA ILE A 91 -9.92 4.74 23.54
C ILE A 91 -8.44 4.66 23.89
N LYS A 92 -7.73 5.79 23.91
CA LYS A 92 -6.31 5.86 24.25
C LYS A 92 -6.01 5.24 25.63
N LYS A 93 -6.91 5.42 26.60
CA LYS A 93 -6.77 4.83 27.96
C LYS A 93 -7.24 3.37 28.05
N GLY A 94 -7.67 2.74 26.94
CA GLY A 94 -8.20 1.38 26.95
C GLY A 94 -9.45 1.19 27.82
N LYS A 95 -10.27 2.27 27.97
CA LYS A 95 -11.53 2.28 28.71
C LYS A 95 -12.75 1.93 27.85
N THR A 96 -12.53 1.62 26.57
CA THR A 96 -13.55 1.17 25.63
C THR A 96 -13.15 -0.21 25.18
N ASP A 97 -14.05 -1.17 25.29
CA ASP A 97 -13.80 -2.54 24.86
C ASP A 97 -13.76 -2.60 23.33
N TYR A 98 -12.79 -3.35 22.80
CA TYR A 98 -12.69 -3.58 21.37
C TYR A 98 -13.72 -4.64 20.95
N GLU A 99 -14.30 -4.46 19.77
CA GLU A 99 -15.35 -5.33 19.22
C GLU A 99 -14.79 -6.39 18.28
N MET A 100 -13.57 -6.20 17.80
CA MET A 100 -12.85 -7.15 16.94
C MET A 100 -11.36 -7.11 17.27
N LYS A 101 -10.69 -8.24 17.02
CA LYS A 101 -9.23 -8.37 17.15
C LYS A 101 -8.65 -8.90 15.85
N ILE A 102 -7.55 -8.28 15.42
CA ILE A 102 -6.69 -8.74 14.32
C ILE A 102 -5.34 -9.10 14.92
N ASP A 103 -4.80 -10.24 14.56
CA ASP A 103 -3.48 -10.66 15.00
C ASP A 103 -2.63 -11.08 13.79
N PHE A 104 -1.52 -10.40 13.59
CA PHE A 104 -0.61 -10.62 12.45
C PHE A 104 0.58 -11.52 12.79
N HIS A 105 0.62 -12.13 13.97
CA HIS A 105 1.77 -12.97 14.33
C HIS A 105 1.95 -14.11 13.32
N GLY A 106 3.20 -14.38 12.93
CA GLY A 106 3.51 -15.45 11.98
C GLY A 106 3.11 -15.19 10.53
N MET A 107 2.53 -14.01 10.23
CA MET A 107 2.14 -13.68 8.86
C MET A 107 3.27 -13.01 8.08
N THR A 108 3.25 -13.18 6.74
CA THR A 108 4.00 -12.32 5.84
C THR A 108 3.33 -10.96 5.72
N VAL A 109 4.06 -9.92 5.31
CA VAL A 109 3.53 -8.56 5.11
C VAL A 109 2.33 -8.58 4.13
N GLN A 110 2.44 -9.34 3.05
CA GLN A 110 1.36 -9.45 2.05
C GLN A 110 0.11 -10.13 2.62
N ALA A 111 0.27 -11.24 3.34
CA ALA A 111 -0.85 -11.95 3.96
C ALA A 111 -1.54 -11.08 5.02
N ALA A 112 -0.75 -10.38 5.86
CA ALA A 112 -1.25 -9.46 6.88
C ALA A 112 -2.03 -8.30 6.25
N TYR A 113 -1.55 -7.74 5.13
CA TYR A 113 -2.26 -6.68 4.41
C TYR A 113 -3.62 -7.14 3.89
N LEU A 114 -3.68 -8.29 3.22
CA LEU A 114 -4.94 -8.85 2.70
C LEU A 114 -5.92 -9.17 3.82
N TYR A 115 -5.42 -9.73 4.92
CA TYR A 115 -6.23 -10.00 6.10
C TYR A 115 -6.76 -8.71 6.73
N PHE A 116 -5.92 -7.68 6.86
CA PHE A 116 -6.31 -6.37 7.35
C PHE A 116 -7.44 -5.75 6.52
N MET A 117 -7.30 -5.74 5.19
CA MET A 117 -8.31 -5.18 4.29
C MET A 117 -9.67 -5.89 4.41
N ARG A 118 -9.66 -7.22 4.41
CA ARG A 118 -10.88 -8.03 4.60
C ARG A 118 -11.55 -7.75 5.94
N THR A 119 -10.75 -7.63 7.00
CA THR A 119 -11.29 -7.38 8.35
C THR A 119 -11.85 -5.97 8.48
N LEU A 120 -11.21 -4.96 7.88
CA LEU A 120 -11.76 -3.59 7.82
C LEU A 120 -13.14 -3.57 7.11
N GLU A 121 -13.23 -4.22 5.97
CA GLU A 121 -14.48 -4.31 5.22
C GLU A 121 -15.57 -5.02 6.03
N GLN A 122 -15.23 -6.15 6.67
CA GLN A 122 -16.13 -6.89 7.53
C GLN A 122 -16.58 -6.07 8.74
N ALA A 123 -15.67 -5.33 9.36
CA ALA A 123 -15.96 -4.46 10.50
C ALA A 123 -16.97 -3.37 10.10
N GLN A 124 -16.79 -2.74 8.95
CA GLN A 124 -17.72 -1.73 8.44
C GLN A 124 -19.10 -2.33 8.15
N LYS A 125 -19.17 -3.49 7.48
CA LYS A 125 -20.43 -4.21 7.20
C LYS A 125 -21.17 -4.59 8.48
N ASN A 126 -20.44 -4.97 9.53
CA ASN A 126 -20.99 -5.38 10.83
C ASN A 126 -21.10 -4.23 11.83
N HIS A 127 -20.92 -2.97 11.40
CA HIS A 127 -20.96 -1.77 12.23
C HIS A 127 -20.01 -1.80 13.45
N LYS A 128 -18.92 -2.60 13.38
CA LYS A 128 -17.89 -2.66 14.40
C LYS A 128 -16.97 -1.45 14.29
N ARG A 129 -16.68 -0.82 15.42
CA ARG A 129 -15.98 0.46 15.43
C ARG A 129 -14.59 0.40 16.06
N LEU A 130 -14.41 -0.35 17.13
CA LEU A 130 -13.12 -0.44 17.80
C LEU A 130 -12.48 -1.80 17.55
N ILE A 131 -11.33 -1.79 16.89
CA ILE A 131 -10.55 -2.97 16.55
C ILE A 131 -9.23 -2.93 17.29
N LEU A 132 -8.84 -4.03 17.94
CA LEU A 132 -7.50 -4.25 18.43
C LEU A 132 -6.66 -4.91 17.34
N VAL A 133 -5.59 -4.25 16.89
CA VAL A 133 -4.66 -4.77 15.88
C VAL A 133 -3.33 -5.12 16.54
N VAL A 134 -2.98 -6.41 16.56
CA VAL A 134 -1.73 -6.91 17.12
C VAL A 134 -0.73 -7.11 15.98
N THR A 135 0.31 -6.28 15.97
CA THR A 135 1.39 -6.31 14.96
C THR A 135 2.64 -7.03 15.46
N GLY A 136 2.69 -7.29 16.78
CA GLY A 136 3.90 -7.72 17.46
C GLY A 136 4.86 -6.57 17.77
N LYS A 137 5.78 -6.81 18.70
CA LYS A 137 6.80 -5.82 19.11
C LYS A 137 7.96 -5.72 18.12
N GLY A 138 8.17 -6.76 17.28
CA GLY A 138 9.36 -6.92 16.44
C GLY A 138 10.57 -7.39 17.27
N LYS A 139 11.35 -8.32 16.71
CA LYS A 139 12.56 -8.85 17.38
C LYS A 139 13.83 -8.08 17.03
N ASN A 140 13.78 -7.05 16.19
CA ASN A 140 14.96 -6.32 15.77
C ASN A 140 15.47 -5.44 16.90
N ALA A 141 16.66 -5.76 17.38
CA ALA A 141 17.33 -5.20 18.56
C ALA A 141 17.67 -3.70 18.47
N GLU A 142 17.42 -3.05 17.33
CA GLU A 142 17.82 -1.66 17.08
C GLU A 142 16.65 -0.64 17.09
N GLY A 143 15.59 -0.92 17.84
CA GLY A 143 14.54 0.08 18.10
C GLY A 143 13.54 0.34 16.95
N GLY A 144 13.74 -0.22 15.78
CA GLY A 144 12.78 -0.21 14.68
C GLY A 144 11.80 -1.35 14.85
N GLY A 145 10.55 -1.11 15.19
CA GLY A 145 9.51 -2.13 15.31
C GLY A 145 9.51 -3.10 14.11
N GLY A 146 8.96 -4.32 14.30
CA GLY A 146 8.92 -5.35 13.26
C GLY A 146 8.36 -4.86 11.93
N VAL A 147 8.75 -5.49 10.83
CA VAL A 147 8.37 -5.11 9.46
C VAL A 147 6.85 -4.94 9.32
N ILE A 148 6.06 -5.85 9.90
CA ILE A 148 4.59 -5.75 9.86
C ILE A 148 4.09 -4.49 10.58
N ARG A 149 4.71 -4.09 11.69
CA ARG A 149 4.35 -2.87 12.41
C ARG A 149 4.60 -1.62 11.55
N GLN A 150 5.75 -1.53 10.89
CA GLN A 150 6.07 -0.41 10.00
C GLN A 150 5.09 -0.37 8.82
N SER A 151 4.88 -1.50 8.15
CA SER A 151 3.91 -1.62 7.05
C SER A 151 2.50 -1.25 7.50
N PHE A 152 2.05 -1.67 8.68
CA PHE A 152 0.75 -1.30 9.22
C PHE A 152 0.59 0.22 9.37
N LEU A 153 1.62 0.93 9.86
CA LEU A 153 1.61 2.39 9.99
C LEU A 153 1.54 3.10 8.63
N GLU A 154 2.11 2.50 7.59
CA GLU A 154 1.97 2.97 6.21
C GLU A 154 0.56 2.70 5.68
N TRP A 155 0.02 1.50 5.91
CA TRP A 155 -1.31 1.13 5.41
C TRP A 155 -2.41 2.03 5.94
N ILE A 156 -2.42 2.34 7.24
CA ILE A 156 -3.45 3.21 7.83
C ILE A 156 -3.44 4.63 7.26
N ASN A 157 -2.33 5.04 6.65
CA ASN A 157 -2.17 6.35 6.02
C ASN A 157 -2.47 6.36 4.52
N ARG A 158 -2.74 5.21 3.91
CA ARG A 158 -3.18 5.15 2.52
C ARG A 158 -4.54 5.87 2.35
N PRO A 159 -4.75 6.63 1.27
CA PRO A 159 -5.96 7.43 1.08
C PRO A 159 -7.27 6.63 1.14
N ASP A 160 -7.25 5.39 0.65
CA ASP A 160 -8.38 4.46 0.64
C ASP A 160 -8.73 3.98 2.07
N ILE A 161 -7.73 3.77 2.91
CA ILE A 161 -7.87 3.25 4.28
C ILE A 161 -8.08 4.40 5.29
N SER A 162 -7.30 5.47 5.19
CA SER A 162 -7.31 6.57 6.16
C SER A 162 -8.66 7.30 6.24
N ARG A 163 -9.47 7.24 5.17
CA ARG A 163 -10.81 7.84 5.16
C ARG A 163 -11.80 7.13 6.08
N VAL A 164 -11.60 5.84 6.33
CA VAL A 164 -12.47 5.03 7.18
C VAL A 164 -11.99 4.99 8.64
N ILE A 165 -10.80 5.50 8.93
CA ILE A 165 -10.22 5.53 10.27
C ILE A 165 -10.36 6.92 10.89
N LEU A 166 -10.87 6.97 12.12
CA LEU A 166 -10.99 8.20 12.89
C LEU A 166 -9.78 8.46 13.76
N THR A 167 -9.27 7.42 14.44
CA THR A 167 -8.08 7.54 15.30
C THR A 167 -7.34 6.21 15.41
N CYS A 168 -6.05 6.27 15.75
CA CYS A 168 -5.19 5.14 16.00
C CYS A 168 -4.32 5.43 17.24
N HIS A 169 -4.38 4.57 18.25
CA HIS A 169 -3.57 4.69 19.46
C HIS A 169 -2.81 3.40 19.76
N PRO A 170 -1.59 3.47 20.32
CA PRO A 170 -0.95 2.30 20.91
C PRO A 170 -1.85 1.69 22.00
N ALA A 171 -1.92 0.37 22.02
CA ALA A 171 -2.73 -0.33 23.01
C ALA A 171 -2.14 -0.22 24.41
N GLN A 172 -2.96 -0.40 25.43
CA GLN A 172 -2.50 -0.50 26.81
C GLN A 172 -1.76 -1.82 27.05
N ALA A 173 -0.94 -1.88 28.10
CA ALA A 173 -0.13 -3.05 28.42
C ALA A 173 -0.95 -4.35 28.47
N LYS A 174 -2.16 -4.30 29.01
CA LYS A 174 -3.11 -5.43 29.09
C LYS A 174 -3.54 -5.98 27.72
N ASP A 175 -3.50 -5.15 26.67
CA ASP A 175 -3.95 -5.47 25.32
C ASP A 175 -2.78 -5.58 24.32
N GLY A 176 -1.55 -5.75 24.82
CA GLY A 176 -0.36 -5.97 23.98
C GLY A 176 0.64 -4.81 23.97
N GLY A 177 0.31 -3.68 24.56
CA GLY A 177 1.21 -2.53 24.72
C GLY A 177 1.75 -1.99 23.41
N SER A 178 3.07 -1.81 23.31
CA SER A 178 3.73 -1.28 22.10
C SER A 178 3.63 -2.20 20.89
N GLY A 179 3.21 -3.47 21.05
CA GLY A 179 3.02 -4.42 19.96
C GLY A 179 1.61 -4.43 19.38
N ALA A 180 0.71 -3.58 19.86
CA ALA A 180 -0.67 -3.53 19.40
C ALA A 180 -1.21 -2.10 19.32
N PHE A 181 -2.32 -1.93 18.61
CA PHE A 181 -2.96 -0.65 18.37
C PHE A 181 -4.47 -0.75 18.49
N TYR A 182 -5.09 0.26 19.08
CA TYR A 182 -6.52 0.51 18.97
C TYR A 182 -6.81 1.30 17.71
N LEU A 183 -7.62 0.76 16.83
CA LEU A 183 -8.04 1.39 15.59
C LEU A 183 -9.53 1.68 15.66
N TYR A 184 -9.93 2.95 15.63
CA TYR A 184 -11.32 3.34 15.70
C TYR A 184 -11.83 3.79 14.34
N LEU A 185 -12.90 3.15 13.88
CA LEU A 185 -13.44 3.32 12.55
C LEU A 185 -14.57 4.35 12.51
N ARG A 186 -14.74 4.96 11.34
CA ARG A 186 -15.91 5.74 10.98
C ARG A 186 -17.10 4.78 10.90
N LYS A 187 -18.27 5.27 11.25
CA LYS A 187 -19.53 4.54 11.01
C LYS A 187 -19.72 4.36 9.50
N GLY A 188 -19.94 3.11 9.07
CA GLY A 188 -20.33 2.78 7.71
C GLY A 188 -21.79 3.16 7.44
#